data_0e4e96ade686f8b1447bfc6245864667
#
_entry.id   0e4e96ade686f8b1447bfc6245864667
#
_cell.length_a   1.000
_cell.length_b   1.000
_cell.length_c   1.000
_cell.angle_alpha   90.00
_cell.angle_beta   90.00
_cell.angle_gamma   90.00
#
_symmetry.space_group_name_H-M   'P 1'
#
loop_
_entity.id
_entity.type
_entity.pdbx_description
1 polymer ?
#
loop_
_entity_poly.entity_id
_entity_poly.type
_entity_poly.pdbx_seq_one_letter_code
_entity_poly.pdbx_strand_id
1 'polypeptide(L)'
;MKIIRINIPCLIIIILFISCYRNYNAEKITTVLELEKITKSDVSALQKVNITDVENSLQIAKLNLSKIEEKKLDTIEIRLIYFEYHNYLNCVNKLYENSQKINTLKNTLANNQVQLKNIKSDYKNSRERRGDLDKHLIYETDIVKETSSKVFNTIKIINEEQSKFDDLNSKIEEILN
;
A
#
# COMPACT_ATOMS: atom_id res chain seq x y z
N MET A 1 12.81 -5.20 65.70
CA MET A 1 12.13 -5.46 64.42
C MET A 1 11.05 -4.40 64.24
N LYS A 2 11.24 -3.37 63.37
CA LYS A 2 10.26 -2.31 63.13
C LYS A 2 9.27 -2.87 62.09
N ILE A 3 8.01 -3.10 62.52
CA ILE A 3 6.93 -3.48 61.64
C ILE A 3 6.48 -2.21 60.88
N ILE A 4 6.80 -2.18 59.59
CA ILE A 4 6.34 -1.13 58.67
C ILE A 4 4.81 -1.32 58.52
N ARG A 5 4.02 -0.50 59.19
CA ARG A 5 2.54 -0.44 58.93
C ARG A 5 2.32 0.20 57.54
N ILE A 6 2.20 -0.63 56.54
CA ILE A 6 1.78 -0.17 55.22
C ILE A 6 0.32 0.26 55.33
N ASN A 7 0.06 1.55 55.06
CA ASN A 7 -1.28 2.14 55.14
C ASN A 7 -2.12 1.52 53.98
N ILE A 8 -3.10 0.69 54.35
CA ILE A 8 -4.01 -0.02 53.40
C ILE A 8 -4.59 0.92 52.35
N PRO A 9 -5.02 2.17 52.62
CA PRO A 9 -5.52 3.07 51.57
C PRO A 9 -4.48 3.45 50.52
N CYS A 10 -3.19 3.58 50.88
CA CYS A 10 -2.12 3.83 49.90
C CYS A 10 -1.92 2.64 48.94
N LEU A 11 -2.04 1.42 49.43
CA LEU A 11 -1.92 0.21 48.64
C LEU A 11 -3.06 0.11 47.60
N ILE A 12 -4.30 0.44 47.99
CA ILE A 12 -5.47 0.43 47.12
C ILE A 12 -5.34 1.48 46.02
N ILE A 13 -4.85 2.69 46.34
CA ILE A 13 -4.64 3.77 45.37
C ILE A 13 -3.59 3.34 44.32
N ILE A 14 -2.50 2.71 44.74
CA ILE A 14 -1.45 2.21 43.81
C ILE A 14 -2.01 1.14 42.89
N ILE A 15 -2.84 0.22 43.37
CA ILE A 15 -3.48 -0.82 42.56
C ILE A 15 -4.43 -0.24 41.53
N LEU A 16 -5.21 0.81 41.87
CA LEU A 16 -6.11 1.49 40.96
C LEU A 16 -5.35 2.22 39.85
N PHE A 17 -4.22 2.86 40.13
CA PHE A 17 -3.39 3.49 39.11
C PHE A 17 -2.75 2.49 38.17
N ILE A 18 -2.28 1.34 38.67
CA ILE A 18 -1.70 0.27 37.83
C ILE A 18 -2.77 -0.34 36.92
N SER A 19 -4.00 -0.54 37.40
CA SER A 19 -5.10 -1.07 36.62
C SER A 19 -5.51 -0.13 35.47
N CYS A 20 -5.64 1.17 35.75
CA CYS A 20 -5.96 2.17 34.73
C CYS A 20 -4.88 2.29 33.66
N TYR A 21 -3.62 2.24 34.07
CA TYR A 21 -2.47 2.25 33.17
C TYR A 21 -2.43 1.02 32.25
N ARG A 22 -2.71 -0.17 32.80
CA ARG A 22 -2.73 -1.42 32.04
C ARG A 22 -3.82 -1.46 30.99
N ASN A 23 -5.01 -0.96 31.30
CA ASN A 23 -6.12 -0.90 30.35
C ASN A 23 -5.85 0.06 29.18
N TYR A 24 -5.29 1.23 29.46
CA TYR A 24 -4.94 2.21 28.44
C TYR A 24 -3.92 1.66 27.42
N ASN A 25 -2.85 1.03 27.87
CA ASN A 25 -1.86 0.44 26.98
C ASN A 25 -2.42 -0.75 26.20
N ALA A 26 -3.35 -1.51 26.80
CA ALA A 26 -4.00 -2.63 26.12
C ALA A 26 -4.84 -2.15 24.93
N GLU A 27 -5.60 -1.07 25.07
CA GLU A 27 -6.38 -0.45 23.99
C GLU A 27 -5.47 0.01 22.83
N LYS A 28 -4.38 0.73 23.16
CA LYS A 28 -3.42 1.19 22.17
C LYS A 28 -2.71 0.03 21.44
N ILE A 29 -2.34 -1.01 22.17
CA ILE A 29 -1.77 -2.22 21.59
C ILE A 29 -2.78 -2.90 20.63
N THR A 30 -4.07 -2.90 20.98
CA THR A 30 -5.12 -3.43 20.10
C THR A 30 -5.18 -2.64 18.79
N THR A 31 -5.16 -1.30 18.87
CA THR A 31 -5.09 -0.45 17.66
C THR A 31 -3.87 -0.78 16.80
N VAL A 32 -2.68 -0.95 17.40
CA VAL A 32 -1.49 -1.34 16.64
C VAL A 32 -1.64 -2.71 15.98
N LEU A 33 -2.27 -3.68 16.66
CA LEU A 33 -2.54 -5.00 16.09
C LEU A 33 -3.49 -4.95 14.88
N GLU A 34 -4.47 -4.07 14.90
CA GLU A 34 -5.36 -3.83 13.76
C GLU A 34 -4.59 -3.23 12.56
N LEU A 35 -3.72 -2.25 12.81
CA LEU A 35 -2.86 -1.69 11.78
C LEU A 35 -1.87 -2.73 11.21
N GLU A 36 -1.28 -3.56 12.06
CA GLU A 36 -0.44 -4.69 11.61
C GLU A 36 -1.23 -5.66 10.70
N LYS A 37 -2.53 -5.91 11.00
CA LYS A 37 -3.38 -6.76 10.18
C LYS A 37 -3.67 -6.13 8.81
N ILE A 38 -3.97 -4.82 8.77
CA ILE A 38 -4.15 -4.07 7.52
C ILE A 38 -2.87 -4.18 6.67
N THR A 39 -1.72 -3.83 7.24
CA THR A 39 -0.44 -3.85 6.53
C THR A 39 -0.09 -5.25 5.98
N LYS A 40 -0.37 -6.32 6.73
CA LYS A 40 -0.19 -7.69 6.26
C LYS A 40 -1.13 -8.06 5.12
N SER A 41 -2.39 -7.61 5.19
CA SER A 41 -3.36 -7.79 4.11
C SER A 41 -2.89 -7.10 2.82
N ASP A 42 -2.37 -5.89 2.92
CA ASP A 42 -1.86 -5.11 1.80
C ASP A 42 -0.63 -5.77 1.16
N VAL A 43 0.30 -6.29 1.97
CA VAL A 43 1.44 -7.08 1.48
C VAL A 43 0.93 -8.30 0.70
N SER A 44 -0.03 -9.03 1.25
CA SER A 44 -0.60 -10.21 0.58
C SER A 44 -1.33 -9.85 -0.71
N ALA A 45 -2.00 -8.69 -0.75
CA ALA A 45 -2.67 -8.21 -1.95
C ALA A 45 -1.66 -7.85 -3.07
N LEU A 46 -0.57 -7.14 -2.73
CA LEU A 46 0.49 -6.83 -3.69
C LEU A 46 1.23 -8.08 -4.22
N GLN A 47 1.36 -9.12 -3.39
CA GLN A 47 1.99 -10.38 -3.82
C GLN A 47 1.15 -11.16 -4.85
N LYS A 48 -0.16 -10.93 -4.90
CA LYS A 48 -1.07 -11.57 -5.85
C LYS A 48 -1.08 -10.90 -7.22
N VAL A 49 -0.54 -9.70 -7.33
CA VAL A 49 -0.42 -9.02 -8.64
C VAL A 49 0.60 -9.78 -9.49
N ASN A 50 0.15 -10.25 -10.65
CA ASN A 50 1.05 -10.93 -11.60
C ASN A 50 1.88 -9.89 -12.38
N ILE A 51 3.01 -9.51 -11.82
CA ILE A 51 3.91 -8.52 -12.43
C ILE A 51 4.47 -9.03 -13.75
N THR A 52 4.71 -10.31 -13.89
CA THR A 52 5.22 -10.90 -15.14
C THR A 52 4.26 -10.68 -16.31
N ASP A 53 2.95 -10.83 -16.10
CA ASP A 53 1.96 -10.55 -17.14
C ASP A 53 1.96 -9.05 -17.53
N VAL A 54 2.06 -8.16 -16.56
CA VAL A 54 2.17 -6.72 -16.83
C VAL A 54 3.43 -6.39 -17.63
N GLU A 55 4.57 -6.97 -17.27
CA GLU A 55 5.85 -6.78 -17.97
C GLU A 55 5.77 -7.32 -19.40
N ASN A 56 5.16 -8.48 -19.62
CA ASN A 56 4.92 -9.04 -20.94
C ASN A 56 4.04 -8.12 -21.79
N SER A 57 2.94 -7.62 -21.23
CA SER A 57 2.06 -6.67 -21.93
C SER A 57 2.81 -5.38 -22.31
N LEU A 58 3.65 -4.86 -21.43
CA LEU A 58 4.47 -3.68 -21.73
C LEU A 58 5.53 -3.94 -22.81
N GLN A 59 6.10 -5.14 -22.87
CA GLN A 59 7.02 -5.52 -23.94
C GLN A 59 6.31 -5.62 -25.28
N ILE A 60 5.15 -6.26 -25.33
CA ILE A 60 4.31 -6.34 -26.54
C ILE A 60 3.94 -4.92 -27.00
N ALA A 61 3.49 -4.07 -26.07
CA ALA A 61 3.15 -2.68 -26.36
C ALA A 61 4.32 -1.91 -26.99
N LYS A 62 5.51 -2.05 -26.42
CA LYS A 62 6.72 -1.40 -26.95
C LYS A 62 7.00 -1.81 -28.41
N LEU A 63 6.87 -3.09 -28.72
CA LEU A 63 7.08 -3.60 -30.07
C LEU A 63 6.03 -3.06 -31.05
N ASN A 64 4.76 -3.03 -30.66
CA ASN A 64 3.68 -2.55 -31.51
C ASN A 64 3.76 -1.03 -31.73
N LEU A 65 4.09 -0.26 -30.72
CA LEU A 65 4.30 1.19 -30.85
C LEU A 65 5.46 1.51 -31.80
N SER A 66 6.57 0.77 -31.72
CA SER A 66 7.70 0.91 -32.63
C SER A 66 7.28 0.63 -34.11
N LYS A 67 6.48 -0.43 -34.34
CA LYS A 67 5.97 -0.74 -35.67
C LYS A 67 5.04 0.36 -36.23
N ILE A 68 4.20 0.96 -35.39
CA ILE A 68 3.33 2.08 -35.81
C ILE A 68 4.18 3.28 -36.27
N GLU A 69 5.25 3.61 -35.49
CA GLU A 69 6.16 4.70 -35.83
C GLU A 69 6.88 4.42 -37.17
N GLU A 70 7.31 3.19 -37.42
CA GLU A 70 7.98 2.77 -38.64
C GLU A 70 7.08 2.78 -39.90
N LYS A 71 5.77 2.51 -39.71
CA LYS A 71 4.80 2.36 -40.82
C LYS A 71 4.52 3.67 -41.57
N LYS A 72 4.93 4.83 -41.07
CA LYS A 72 4.74 6.15 -41.67
C LYS A 72 3.32 6.36 -42.21
N LEU A 73 2.34 6.11 -41.36
CA LEU A 73 0.93 6.22 -41.68
C LEU A 73 0.60 7.61 -42.26
N ASP A 74 -0.25 7.65 -43.27
CA ASP A 74 -0.72 8.92 -43.83
C ASP A 74 -1.74 9.62 -42.91
N THR A 75 -2.10 10.86 -43.24
CA THR A 75 -3.02 11.66 -42.40
C THR A 75 -4.41 11.04 -42.27
N ILE A 76 -4.86 10.27 -43.26
CA ILE A 76 -6.18 9.61 -43.27
C ILE A 76 -6.12 8.37 -42.37
N GLU A 77 -5.09 7.55 -42.52
CA GLU A 77 -4.84 6.37 -41.68
C GLU A 77 -4.69 6.77 -40.22
N ILE A 78 -3.92 7.81 -39.91
CA ILE A 78 -3.79 8.35 -38.56
C ILE A 78 -5.16 8.74 -37.96
N ARG A 79 -6.03 9.40 -38.73
CA ARG A 79 -7.38 9.77 -38.27
C ARG A 79 -8.26 8.57 -37.98
N LEU A 80 -8.17 7.51 -38.78
CA LEU A 80 -8.96 6.30 -38.62
C LEU A 80 -8.58 5.54 -37.36
N ILE A 81 -7.30 5.52 -37.01
CA ILE A 81 -6.77 4.76 -35.86
C ILE A 81 -6.58 5.61 -34.61
N TYR A 82 -6.78 6.94 -34.71
CA TYR A 82 -6.44 7.89 -33.64
C TYR A 82 -7.04 7.53 -32.28
N PHE A 83 -8.29 7.09 -32.28
CA PHE A 83 -8.99 6.77 -31.05
C PHE A 83 -8.45 5.49 -30.40
N GLU A 84 -8.24 4.42 -31.15
CA GLU A 84 -7.69 3.15 -30.70
C GLU A 84 -6.26 3.33 -30.23
N TYR A 85 -5.44 4.02 -30.99
CA TYR A 85 -4.07 4.33 -30.64
C TYR A 85 -3.96 5.14 -29.35
N HIS A 86 -4.80 6.16 -29.18
CA HIS A 86 -4.79 6.97 -27.97
C HIS A 86 -5.24 6.20 -26.74
N ASN A 87 -6.26 5.36 -26.87
CA ASN A 87 -6.72 4.48 -25.80
C ASN A 87 -5.64 3.46 -25.40
N TYR A 88 -4.96 2.89 -26.42
CA TYR A 88 -3.86 1.96 -26.20
C TYR A 88 -2.70 2.62 -25.44
N LEU A 89 -2.25 3.78 -25.89
CA LEU A 89 -1.20 4.55 -25.20
C LEU A 89 -1.58 4.86 -23.75
N ASN A 90 -2.81 5.29 -23.51
CA ASN A 90 -3.28 5.59 -22.16
C ASN A 90 -3.28 4.34 -21.26
N CYS A 91 -3.73 3.20 -21.79
CA CYS A 91 -3.69 1.91 -21.10
C CYS A 91 -2.24 1.52 -20.75
N VAL A 92 -1.33 1.55 -21.73
CA VAL A 92 0.09 1.22 -21.55
C VAL A 92 0.76 2.13 -20.53
N ASN A 93 0.53 3.44 -20.60
CA ASN A 93 1.08 4.40 -19.64
C ASN A 93 0.60 4.12 -18.21
N LYS A 94 -0.68 3.84 -18.03
CA LYS A 94 -1.23 3.49 -16.71
C LYS A 94 -0.65 2.19 -16.17
N LEU A 95 -0.51 1.16 -17.01
CA LEU A 95 0.15 -0.09 -16.62
C LEU A 95 1.59 0.17 -16.19
N TYR A 96 2.34 0.91 -16.99
CA TYR A 96 3.73 1.26 -16.67
C TYR A 96 3.86 2.03 -15.36
N GLU A 97 3.14 3.15 -15.22
CA GLU A 97 3.20 3.99 -14.01
C GLU A 97 2.83 3.23 -12.74
N ASN A 98 1.82 2.36 -12.80
CA ASN A 98 1.38 1.63 -11.62
C ASN A 98 2.24 0.41 -11.32
N SER A 99 2.84 -0.23 -12.33
CA SER A 99 3.85 -1.29 -12.10
C SER A 99 5.07 -0.76 -11.34
N GLN A 100 5.54 0.45 -11.67
CA GLN A 100 6.66 1.10 -10.98
C GLN A 100 6.36 1.39 -9.50
N LYS A 101 5.10 1.68 -9.15
CA LYS A 101 4.68 1.93 -7.77
C LYS A 101 4.76 0.69 -6.87
N ILE A 102 4.67 -0.51 -7.43
CA ILE A 102 4.64 -1.77 -6.66
C ILE A 102 5.85 -1.92 -5.74
N ASN A 103 7.06 -1.70 -6.26
CA ASN A 103 8.28 -1.83 -5.47
C ASN A 103 8.36 -0.77 -4.36
N THR A 104 7.97 0.47 -4.67
CA THR A 104 7.90 1.54 -3.67
C THR A 104 6.89 1.20 -2.57
N LEU A 105 5.72 0.69 -2.92
CA LEU A 105 4.70 0.28 -1.95
C LEU A 105 5.16 -0.91 -1.10
N LYS A 106 5.84 -1.90 -1.66
CA LYS A 106 6.44 -3.01 -0.90
C LYS A 106 7.41 -2.50 0.15
N ASN A 107 8.29 -1.57 -0.20
CA ASN A 107 9.25 -0.98 0.73
C ASN A 107 8.55 -0.16 1.82
N THR A 108 7.53 0.64 1.45
CA THR A 108 6.73 1.40 2.41
C THR A 108 6.04 0.48 3.41
N LEU A 109 5.40 -0.60 2.95
CA LEU A 109 4.75 -1.58 3.81
C LEU A 109 5.74 -2.29 4.75
N ALA A 110 6.94 -2.61 4.27
CA ALA A 110 7.99 -3.17 5.13
C ALA A 110 8.39 -2.19 6.24
N ASN A 111 8.56 -0.91 5.93
CA ASN A 111 8.83 0.13 6.91
C ASN A 111 7.68 0.29 7.92
N ASN A 112 6.42 0.31 7.45
CA ASN A 112 5.26 0.39 8.34
C ASN A 112 5.22 -0.79 9.32
N GLN A 113 5.54 -2.02 8.87
CA GLN A 113 5.63 -3.19 9.76
C GLN A 113 6.68 -3.01 10.87
N VAL A 114 7.84 -2.44 10.55
CA VAL A 114 8.89 -2.15 11.52
C VAL A 114 8.43 -1.10 12.54
N GLN A 115 7.85 0.01 12.06
CA GLN A 115 7.36 1.09 12.94
C GLN A 115 6.25 0.60 13.87
N LEU A 116 5.26 -0.12 13.36
CA LEU A 116 4.20 -0.69 14.18
C LEU A 116 4.73 -1.65 15.26
N LYS A 117 5.73 -2.47 14.92
CA LYS A 117 6.40 -3.34 15.89
C LYS A 117 7.10 -2.55 16.99
N ASN A 118 7.78 -1.46 16.63
CA ASN A 118 8.47 -0.58 17.59
C ASN A 118 7.45 0.08 18.53
N ILE A 119 6.40 0.72 17.99
CA ILE A 119 5.33 1.35 18.76
C ILE A 119 4.68 0.35 19.73
N LYS A 120 4.42 -0.87 19.26
CA LYS A 120 3.87 -1.93 20.11
C LYS A 120 4.82 -2.30 21.26
N SER A 121 6.12 -2.36 21.00
CA SER A 121 7.14 -2.60 22.02
C SER A 121 7.18 -1.49 23.05
N ASP A 122 7.09 -0.24 22.59
CA ASP A 122 7.15 0.95 23.46
C ASP A 122 5.94 1.01 24.40
N TYR A 123 4.72 0.75 23.89
CA TYR A 123 3.54 0.62 24.73
C TYR A 123 3.65 -0.51 25.77
N LYS A 124 4.32 -1.62 25.43
CA LYS A 124 4.55 -2.71 26.39
C LYS A 124 5.58 -2.35 27.47
N ASN A 125 6.61 -1.61 27.10
CA ASN A 125 7.73 -1.30 27.98
C ASN A 125 7.56 0.00 28.76
N SER A 126 6.62 0.87 28.36
CA SER A 126 6.20 2.11 29.04
C SER A 126 7.34 3.07 29.41
N ARG A 127 8.39 3.14 28.61
CA ARG A 127 9.58 3.97 28.89
C ARG A 127 9.46 5.40 28.39
N GLU A 128 8.62 5.66 27.39
CA GLU A 128 8.43 6.98 26.82
C GLU A 128 7.27 7.74 27.46
N ARG A 129 7.26 9.07 27.28
CA ARG A 129 6.12 9.90 27.66
C ARG A 129 4.92 9.52 26.82
N ARG A 130 3.81 9.18 27.46
CA ARG A 130 2.57 8.74 26.78
C ARG A 130 2.11 9.69 25.69
N GLY A 131 2.17 11.00 25.90
CA GLY A 131 1.72 11.97 24.92
C GLY A 131 2.52 11.95 23.61
N ASP A 132 3.80 11.62 23.66
CA ASP A 132 4.63 11.53 22.46
C ASP A 132 4.38 10.20 21.75
N LEU A 133 4.22 9.13 22.50
CA LEU A 133 3.89 7.82 21.95
C LEU A 133 2.49 7.80 21.27
N ASP A 134 1.52 8.49 21.86
CA ASP A 134 0.20 8.65 21.27
C ASP A 134 0.24 9.45 19.95
N LYS A 135 1.05 10.51 19.89
CA LYS A 135 1.26 11.25 18.64
C LYS A 135 1.89 10.38 17.57
N HIS A 136 2.89 9.54 17.94
CA HIS A 136 3.50 8.61 17.02
C HIS A 136 2.47 7.59 16.50
N LEU A 137 1.60 7.06 17.36
CA LEU A 137 0.56 6.12 16.93
C LEU A 137 -0.45 6.78 15.99
N ILE A 138 -0.87 8.03 16.24
CA ILE A 138 -1.77 8.77 15.36
C ILE A 138 -1.12 8.96 14.00
N TYR A 139 0.14 9.43 13.96
CA TYR A 139 0.88 9.64 12.73
C TYR A 139 1.03 8.35 11.92
N GLU A 140 1.41 7.25 12.58
CA GLU A 140 1.57 5.95 11.92
C GLU A 140 0.22 5.38 11.45
N THR A 141 -0.87 5.67 12.16
CA THR A 141 -2.22 5.30 11.73
C THR A 141 -2.57 5.95 10.39
N ASP A 142 -2.25 7.23 10.22
CA ASP A 142 -2.52 7.98 8.99
C ASP A 142 -1.65 7.44 7.84
N ILE A 143 -0.36 7.18 8.10
CA ILE A 143 0.55 6.57 7.11
C ILE A 143 0.03 5.21 6.64
N VAL A 144 -0.38 4.33 7.55
CA VAL A 144 -0.89 3.00 7.20
C VAL A 144 -2.16 3.12 6.36
N LYS A 145 -3.10 3.98 6.73
CA LYS A 145 -4.33 4.20 5.97
C LYS A 145 -4.07 4.75 4.57
N GLU A 146 -3.19 5.75 4.46
CA GLU A 146 -2.80 6.33 3.18
C GLU A 146 -2.11 5.28 2.29
N THR A 147 -1.19 4.50 2.87
CA THR A 147 -0.49 3.43 2.15
C THR A 147 -1.48 2.36 1.67
N SER A 148 -2.42 1.94 2.52
CA SER A 148 -3.46 0.97 2.16
C SER A 148 -4.33 1.45 1.00
N SER A 149 -4.72 2.73 1.02
CA SER A 149 -5.44 3.36 -0.10
C SER A 149 -4.63 3.36 -1.40
N LYS A 150 -3.34 3.67 -1.32
CA LYS A 150 -2.43 3.62 -2.49
C LYS A 150 -2.29 2.20 -3.03
N VAL A 151 -2.14 1.20 -2.17
CA VAL A 151 -2.09 -0.22 -2.55
C VAL A 151 -3.36 -0.62 -3.29
N PHE A 152 -4.53 -0.35 -2.70
CA PHE A 152 -5.81 -0.67 -3.30
C PHE A 152 -5.97 -0.03 -4.69
N ASN A 153 -5.70 1.27 -4.81
CA ASN A 153 -5.84 2.00 -6.06
C ASN A 153 -4.85 1.50 -7.14
N THR A 154 -3.60 1.21 -6.75
CA THR A 154 -2.59 0.68 -7.68
C THR A 154 -3.00 -0.68 -8.24
N ILE A 155 -3.44 -1.60 -7.38
CA ILE A 155 -3.90 -2.94 -7.79
C ILE A 155 -5.15 -2.83 -8.68
N LYS A 156 -6.10 -1.97 -8.30
CA LYS A 156 -7.32 -1.74 -9.07
C LYS A 156 -6.99 -1.27 -10.49
N ILE A 157 -6.13 -0.26 -10.63
CA ILE A 157 -5.74 0.27 -11.94
C ILE A 157 -5.02 -0.80 -12.76
N ILE A 158 -4.07 -1.54 -12.19
CA ILE A 158 -3.37 -2.62 -12.89
C ILE A 158 -4.35 -3.66 -13.43
N ASN A 159 -5.29 -4.14 -12.61
CA ASN A 159 -6.26 -5.15 -13.02
C ASN A 159 -7.22 -4.62 -14.11
N GLU A 160 -7.69 -3.37 -13.97
CA GLU A 160 -8.57 -2.75 -14.96
C GLU A 160 -7.87 -2.55 -16.31
N GLU A 161 -6.64 -2.03 -16.31
CA GLU A 161 -5.91 -1.77 -17.54
C GLU A 161 -5.36 -3.08 -18.15
N GLN A 162 -4.97 -4.06 -17.35
CA GLN A 162 -4.59 -5.39 -17.86
C GLN A 162 -5.77 -6.07 -18.56
N SER A 163 -6.97 -5.97 -18.01
CA SER A 163 -8.19 -6.52 -18.64
C SER A 163 -8.54 -5.84 -19.97
N LYS A 164 -8.18 -4.57 -20.16
CA LYS A 164 -8.40 -3.82 -21.41
C LYS A 164 -7.29 -4.06 -22.45
N PHE A 165 -6.09 -4.40 -21.97
CA PHE A 165 -4.91 -4.47 -22.80
C PHE A 165 -5.07 -5.44 -23.96
N ASP A 166 -5.58 -6.64 -23.72
CA ASP A 166 -5.72 -7.67 -24.74
C ASP A 166 -6.64 -7.25 -25.89
N ASP A 167 -7.78 -6.62 -25.58
CA ASP A 167 -8.72 -6.09 -26.58
C ASP A 167 -8.09 -4.95 -27.38
N LEU A 168 -7.45 -4.01 -26.69
CA LEU A 168 -6.79 -2.88 -27.35
C LEU A 168 -5.57 -3.34 -28.18
N ASN A 169 -4.83 -4.30 -27.69
CA ASN A 169 -3.68 -4.86 -28.40
C ASN A 169 -4.10 -5.57 -29.68
N SER A 170 -5.19 -6.34 -29.66
CA SER A 170 -5.73 -7.00 -30.85
C SER A 170 -6.10 -6.00 -31.93
N LYS A 171 -6.75 -4.87 -31.56
CA LYS A 171 -7.09 -3.79 -32.50
C LYS A 171 -5.84 -3.14 -33.10
N ILE A 172 -4.81 -2.92 -32.28
CA ILE A 172 -3.54 -2.39 -32.79
C ILE A 172 -2.85 -3.35 -33.75
N GLU A 173 -2.89 -4.66 -33.48
CA GLU A 173 -2.33 -5.67 -34.38
C GLU A 173 -3.09 -5.73 -35.71
N GLU A 174 -4.41 -5.57 -35.72
CA GLU A 174 -5.21 -5.46 -36.96
C GLU A 174 -4.81 -4.25 -37.79
N ILE A 175 -4.49 -3.13 -37.18
CA ILE A 175 -4.01 -1.91 -37.87
C ILE A 175 -2.61 -2.10 -38.44
N LEU A 176 -1.78 -2.91 -37.80
CA LEU A 176 -0.40 -3.17 -38.21
C LEU A 176 -0.30 -4.16 -39.39
N ASN A 177 -1.27 -5.06 -39.54
CA ASN A 177 -1.33 -6.06 -40.65
C ASN A 177 -1.96 -5.46 -41.90
#